data_9cd0ce6dab936f190a96bf1e6e1dc18d
#
_entry.id   9cd0ce6dab936f190a96bf1e6e1dc18d
#
_cell.length_a   1.000
_cell.length_b   1.000
_cell.length_c   1.000
_cell.angle_alpha   90.00
_cell.angle_beta   90.00
_cell.angle_gamma   90.00
#
_symmetry.space_group_name_H-M   'P 1'
#
loop_
_entity.id
_entity.type
_entity.pdbx_description
1 polymer ?
#
loop_
_entity_poly.entity_id
_entity_poly.type
_entity_poly.pdbx_seq_one_letter_code
_entity_poly.pdbx_strand_id
1 'polypeptide(L)' 'MTDNEFKVIFDEVVSALTEKGYSPYDQIIGYLEMGSDSYITRHGSAREKIKLLDKEKLKQHILKLK' A
#
# COMPACT_ATOMS: atom_id res chain seq x y z
N MET A 1 -1.03 15.68 -3.89
CA MET A 1 0.11 14.86 -3.41
C MET A 1 1.18 14.78 -4.47
N THR A 2 2.42 15.09 -4.12
CA THR A 2 3.54 15.01 -5.05
C THR A 2 3.98 13.54 -5.21
N ASP A 3 4.74 13.27 -6.27
CA ASP A 3 5.28 11.91 -6.49
C ASP A 3 6.20 11.50 -5.34
N ASN A 4 6.94 12.44 -4.77
CA ASN A 4 7.82 12.17 -3.65
C ASN A 4 7.04 11.79 -2.40
N GLU A 5 5.95 12.49 -2.12
CA GLU A 5 5.09 12.18 -0.98
C GLU A 5 4.44 10.81 -1.13
N PHE A 6 3.98 10.51 -2.34
CA PHE A 6 3.42 9.19 -2.66
C PHE A 6 4.42 8.10 -2.34
N LYS A 7 5.66 8.27 -2.82
CA LYS A 7 6.71 7.27 -2.65
C LYS A 7 7.05 7.05 -1.18
N VAL A 8 7.13 8.12 -0.40
CA VAL A 8 7.42 8.03 1.03
C VAL A 8 6.32 7.24 1.75
N ILE A 9 5.07 7.57 1.49
CA ILE A 9 3.94 6.88 2.12
C ILE A 9 3.90 5.42 1.69
N PHE A 10 4.11 5.15 0.40
CA PHE A 10 4.15 3.79 -0.12
C PHE A 10 5.23 2.96 0.57
N ASP A 11 6.43 3.51 0.70
CA ASP A 11 7.54 2.82 1.36
C ASP A 11 7.22 2.53 2.83
N GLU A 12 6.55 3.44 3.52
CA GLU A 12 6.15 3.23 4.90
C GLU A 12 5.14 2.09 5.02
N VAL A 13 4.19 2.00 4.08
CA VAL A 13 3.22 0.91 4.04
C VAL A 13 3.93 -0.43 3.81
N VAL A 14 4.83 -0.47 2.84
CA VAL A 14 5.59 -1.68 2.51
C VAL A 14 6.40 -2.14 3.72
N SER A 15 7.07 -1.21 4.40
CA SER A 15 7.86 -1.52 5.60
C SER A 15 6.99 -2.10 6.71
N ALA A 16 5.84 -1.52 6.96
CA ALA A 16 4.93 -1.99 8.00
C ALA A 16 4.43 -3.40 7.72
N LEU A 17 4.08 -3.68 6.47
CA LEU A 17 3.63 -5.01 6.07
C LEU A 17 4.75 -6.04 6.20
N THR A 18 5.95 -5.68 5.78
CA THR A 18 7.12 -6.55 5.86
C THR A 18 7.47 -6.88 7.30
N GLU A 19 7.39 -5.90 8.20
CA GLU A 19 7.65 -6.11 9.62
C GLU A 19 6.74 -7.18 10.24
N LYS A 20 5.52 -7.27 9.76
CA LYS A 20 4.56 -8.26 10.24
C LYS A 20 4.66 -9.61 9.51
N GLY A 21 5.58 -9.73 8.56
CA GLY A 21 5.77 -10.97 7.82
C GLY A 21 4.81 -11.18 6.67
N TYR A 22 4.09 -10.13 6.28
CA TYR A 22 3.18 -10.22 5.13
C TYR A 22 3.93 -9.94 3.83
N SER A 23 3.41 -10.47 2.73
CA SER A 23 3.85 -10.06 1.40
C SER A 23 3.20 -8.73 1.07
N PRO A 24 3.97 -7.62 1.01
CA PRO A 24 3.37 -6.29 0.81
C PRO A 24 2.55 -6.20 -0.47
N TYR A 25 3.07 -6.73 -1.55
CA TYR A 25 2.41 -6.61 -2.84
C TYR A 25 1.12 -7.40 -2.89
N ASP A 26 1.08 -8.59 -2.31
CA ASP A 26 -0.14 -9.40 -2.27
C ASP A 26 -1.24 -8.70 -1.50
N GLN A 27 -0.91 -8.08 -0.37
CA GLN A 27 -1.89 -7.34 0.42
C GLN A 27 -2.39 -6.10 -0.31
N ILE A 28 -1.48 -5.36 -0.93
CA ILE A 28 -1.86 -4.16 -1.68
C ILE A 28 -2.72 -4.53 -2.89
N ILE A 29 -2.36 -5.60 -3.60
CA ILE A 29 -3.16 -6.08 -4.72
C ILE A 29 -4.56 -6.49 -4.26
N GLY A 30 -4.65 -7.23 -3.15
CA GLY A 30 -5.95 -7.60 -2.57
C GLY A 30 -6.79 -6.38 -2.24
N TYR A 31 -6.19 -5.36 -1.64
CA TYR A 31 -6.85 -4.11 -1.33
C TYR A 31 -7.41 -3.45 -2.60
N LEU A 32 -6.61 -3.40 -3.66
CA LEU A 32 -7.03 -2.78 -4.93
C LEU A 32 -8.14 -3.56 -5.62
N GLU A 33 -8.03 -4.88 -5.63
CA GLU A 33 -9.01 -5.74 -6.30
C GLU A 33 -10.34 -5.79 -5.56
N MET A 34 -10.28 -5.90 -4.24
CA MET A 34 -11.49 -6.04 -3.43
C MET A 34 -12.09 -4.72 -2.98
N GLY A 35 -11.32 -3.66 -3.08
CA GLY A 35 -11.78 -2.33 -2.67
C GLY A 35 -11.97 -2.18 -1.17
N SER A 36 -11.35 -3.04 -0.37
CA SER A 36 -11.52 -3.01 1.08
C SER A 36 -10.18 -2.87 1.79
N ASP A 37 -10.08 -1.93 2.71
CA ASP A 37 -8.89 -1.71 3.51
C ASP A 37 -8.65 -2.82 4.53
N SER A 38 -9.62 -3.71 4.74
CA SER A 38 -9.44 -4.84 5.64
C SER A 38 -8.37 -5.82 5.17
N TYR A 39 -7.96 -5.74 3.90
CA TYR A 39 -6.85 -6.54 3.37
C TYR A 39 -5.49 -6.00 3.78
N ILE A 40 -5.45 -4.82 4.40
CA ILE A 40 -4.20 -4.19 4.84
C ILE A 40 -4.12 -4.25 6.35
N THR A 41 -2.97 -4.68 6.90
CA THR A 41 -2.76 -4.72 8.35
C THR A 41 -2.87 -3.34 8.98
N ARG A 42 -3.25 -3.29 10.26
CA ARG A 42 -3.26 -2.05 11.04
C ARG A 42 -1.88 -1.68 11.59
N HIS A 43 -0.95 -2.62 11.54
CA HIS A 43 0.40 -2.39 12.06
C HIS A 43 1.05 -1.17 11.42
N GLY A 44 1.68 -0.33 12.23
CA GLY A 44 2.38 0.86 11.74
C GLY A 44 1.49 1.83 10.98
N SER A 45 0.19 1.82 11.26
CA SER A 45 -0.81 2.66 10.57
C SER A 45 -0.86 2.41 9.06
N ALA A 46 -0.44 1.23 8.61
CA ALA A 46 -0.40 0.91 7.18
C ALA A 46 -1.77 1.05 6.51
N ARG A 47 -2.83 0.60 7.19
CA ARG A 47 -4.19 0.69 6.67
C ARG A 47 -4.62 2.14 6.43
N GLU A 48 -4.29 3.02 7.36
CA GLU A 48 -4.62 4.43 7.24
C GLU A 48 -3.78 5.12 6.19
N LYS A 49 -2.49 4.78 6.13
CA LYS A 49 -1.57 5.38 5.15
C LYS A 49 -1.93 5.01 3.72
N ILE A 50 -2.33 3.75 3.49
CA ILE A 50 -2.66 3.34 2.13
C ILE A 50 -3.90 4.06 1.59
N LYS A 51 -4.82 4.45 2.46
CA LYS A 51 -6.00 5.21 2.05
C LYS A 51 -5.67 6.61 1.55
N LEU A 52 -4.50 7.15 1.95
CA LEU A 52 -4.05 8.45 1.49
C LEU A 52 -3.58 8.42 0.03
N LEU A 53 -3.27 7.22 -0.46
CA LEU A 53 -2.76 7.06 -1.82
C LEU A 53 -3.90 6.90 -2.82
N ASP A 54 -3.80 7.60 -3.94
CA ASP A 54 -4.74 7.46 -5.04
C ASP A 54 -4.67 6.02 -5.57
N LYS A 55 -5.82 5.36 -5.66
CA LYS A 55 -5.88 3.95 -6.08
C LYS A 55 -5.33 3.73 -7.49
N GLU A 56 -5.61 4.65 -8.39
CA GLU A 56 -5.12 4.55 -9.76
C GLU A 56 -3.60 4.65 -9.81
N LYS A 57 -3.04 5.60 -9.09
CA LYS A 57 -1.59 5.76 -9.00
C LYS A 57 -0.95 4.55 -8.34
N LEU A 58 -1.58 4.03 -7.29
CA LEU A 58 -1.10 2.85 -6.59
C LEU A 58 -1.09 1.63 -7.50
N LYS A 59 -2.16 1.44 -8.26
CA LYS A 59 -2.26 0.35 -9.22
C LYS A 59 -1.15 0.43 -10.27
N GLN A 60 -0.94 1.62 -10.84
CA GLN A 60 0.10 1.81 -11.83
C GLN A 60 1.49 1.58 -11.26
N HIS A 61 1.72 2.02 -10.03
CA HIS A 61 2.99 1.84 -9.35
C HIS A 61 3.29 0.35 -9.13
N ILE A 62 2.30 -0.41 -8.68
CA ILE A 62 2.43 -1.85 -8.46
C ILE A 62 2.72 -2.59 -9.77
N LEU A 63 2.04 -2.20 -10.84
CA LEU A 63 2.26 -2.82 -12.15
C LEU A 63 3.67 -2.58 -12.68
N LYS A 64 4.26 -1.43 -12.36
CA LYS A 64 5.64 -1.14 -12.75
C LYS A 64 6.66 -1.98 -11.99
N LEU A 65 6.32 -2.39 -10.78
CA LEU A 65 7.22 -3.17 -9.93
C LEU A 65 7.19 -4.66 -10.22
N LYS A 66 6.23 -5.10 -10.98
CA LYS A 66 6.10 -6.52 -11.33
C LYS A 66 6.98 -6.92 -12.51
#